data_19e8a39a16f636b3a71ca71e668cd3ec
#
_entry.id   19e8a39a16f636b3a71ca71e668cd3ec
#
_cell.length_a   1.000
_cell.length_b   1.000
_cell.length_c   1.000
_cell.angle_alpha   90.00
_cell.angle_beta   90.00
_cell.angle_gamma   90.00
#
_symmetry.space_group_name_H-M   'P 1'
#
loop_
_entity.id
_entity.type
_entity.pdbx_description
1 polymer ?
#
loop_
_entity_poly.entity_id
_entity_poly.type
_entity_poly.pdbx_seq_one_letter_code
_entity_poly.pdbx_strand_id
1 'polypeptide(L)'
;MSSNKNLSSGNSVEPWNWEDARWSTIVNRVRAGKSLKPKRWKNNASVAVALSFDSDHETTTLRWGDDSPGKLSQGQYGARAAIPRIRKLLKKNNIPASFFVPAVVAKLYPDEQRTLIDEGHEIGIHGWIHEFNSDLSAREERDMMFRAADLLEDISGCRPVGIRTPSWDFTQHTLSICREMELLYDSSLMADDDPYELLQDGEPTGIIELPVEWIRDDAPYFNMDRSSSLRPYTSPRSVLEIFKSEFEGAMKEGGLFLLTLHPHISGHRSRIVLLEELIEYIKSYPDIWFATHAEIADFCKATL
;
A
#
# COMPACT_ATOMS: atom_id res chain seq x y z
N MET A 1 2.94 -6.85 22.33
CA MET A 1 2.86 -7.99 23.26
C MET A 1 2.53 -9.21 22.45
N SER A 2 3.44 -10.18 22.44
CA SER A 2 3.32 -11.44 21.71
C SER A 2 2.09 -12.19 22.22
N SER A 3 1.06 -12.34 21.39
CA SER A 3 -0.03 -13.26 21.66
C SER A 3 0.49 -14.67 21.49
N ASN A 4 0.80 -15.35 22.60
CA ASN A 4 0.93 -16.79 22.63
C ASN A 4 -0.40 -17.42 22.22
N LYS A 5 -0.62 -17.64 20.91
CA LYS A 5 -1.63 -18.60 20.47
C LYS A 5 -1.12 -19.97 20.91
N ASN A 6 -1.82 -20.60 21.84
CA ASN A 6 -1.67 -21.98 22.21
C ASN A 6 -1.75 -22.85 20.94
N LEU A 7 -0.60 -23.25 20.42
CA LEU A 7 -0.51 -24.29 19.41
C LEU A 7 -1.02 -25.58 20.05
N SER A 8 -2.17 -26.05 19.59
CA SER A 8 -2.71 -27.35 19.93
C SER A 8 -1.64 -28.41 19.71
N SER A 9 -1.39 -29.21 20.71
CA SER A 9 -0.45 -30.33 20.74
C SER A 9 -0.92 -31.50 19.84
N GLY A 10 -0.80 -31.33 18.55
CA GLY A 10 -0.68 -32.43 17.61
C GLY A 10 0.78 -32.44 17.15
N ASN A 11 1.39 -33.62 16.99
CA ASN A 11 2.77 -33.85 16.56
C ASN A 11 3.11 -33.09 15.26
N SER A 12 3.28 -31.76 15.34
CA SER A 12 3.76 -30.99 14.21
C SER A 12 5.26 -31.17 14.13
N VAL A 13 5.73 -31.78 13.05
CA VAL A 13 7.16 -31.85 12.72
C VAL A 13 7.70 -30.42 12.71
N GLU A 14 8.75 -30.17 13.48
CA GLU A 14 9.40 -28.86 13.55
C GLU A 14 9.88 -28.39 12.17
N PRO A 15 9.83 -27.09 11.85
CA PRO A 15 10.12 -26.58 10.50
C PRO A 15 11.46 -27.05 9.93
N TRP A 16 12.49 -27.17 10.74
CA TRP A 16 13.81 -27.63 10.30
C TRP A 16 13.89 -29.15 10.01
N ASN A 17 12.83 -29.90 10.29
CA ASN A 17 12.68 -31.32 9.97
C ASN A 17 11.66 -31.56 8.85
N TRP A 18 11.20 -30.52 8.15
CA TRP A 18 10.27 -30.69 7.05
C TRP A 18 10.95 -31.28 5.84
N GLU A 19 10.23 -32.08 5.09
CA GLU A 19 10.65 -32.60 3.78
C GLU A 19 10.80 -31.46 2.75
N ASP A 20 11.75 -31.61 1.83
CA ASP A 20 12.02 -30.61 0.76
C ASP A 20 10.77 -30.26 -0.05
N ALA A 21 9.93 -31.25 -0.35
CA ALA A 21 8.66 -31.04 -1.04
C ALA A 21 7.73 -30.06 -0.30
N ARG A 22 7.75 -30.09 1.05
CA ARG A 22 6.95 -29.16 1.87
C ARG A 22 7.47 -27.74 1.80
N TRP A 23 8.79 -27.53 1.84
CA TRP A 23 9.41 -26.22 1.66
C TRP A 23 9.01 -25.63 0.31
N SER A 24 9.18 -26.42 -0.77
CA SER A 24 8.87 -26.00 -2.13
C SER A 24 7.40 -25.63 -2.29
N THR A 25 6.48 -26.43 -1.75
CA THR A 25 5.03 -26.15 -1.80
C THR A 25 4.69 -24.85 -1.10
N ILE A 26 5.25 -24.60 0.11
CA ILE A 26 4.97 -23.38 0.87
C ILE A 26 5.47 -22.15 0.12
N VAL A 27 6.71 -22.19 -0.36
CA VAL A 27 7.36 -21.05 -1.03
C VAL A 27 6.73 -20.74 -2.38
N ASN A 28 6.24 -21.74 -3.10
CA ASN A 28 5.67 -21.56 -4.45
C ASN A 28 4.19 -21.19 -4.46
N ARG A 29 3.50 -21.17 -3.32
CA ARG A 29 2.08 -20.77 -3.27
C ARG A 29 1.85 -19.38 -3.84
N VAL A 30 2.67 -18.42 -3.43
CA VAL A 30 2.72 -17.09 -4.01
C VAL A 30 4.19 -16.69 -4.11
N ARG A 31 4.62 -16.31 -5.32
CA ARG A 31 6.02 -16.01 -5.56
C ARG A 31 6.17 -14.97 -6.67
N ALA A 32 7.31 -14.26 -6.64
CA ALA A 32 7.72 -13.40 -7.73
C ALA A 32 8.04 -14.21 -8.99
N GLY A 33 7.48 -13.80 -10.11
CA GLY A 33 7.75 -14.29 -11.44
C GLY A 33 8.76 -13.43 -12.19
N LYS A 34 8.49 -13.17 -13.47
CA LYS A 34 9.38 -12.32 -14.28
C LYS A 34 9.28 -10.85 -13.85
N SER A 35 10.41 -10.14 -13.93
CA SER A 35 10.41 -8.68 -13.80
C SER A 35 9.63 -8.04 -14.95
N LEU A 36 8.84 -7.05 -14.64
CA LEU A 36 8.08 -6.24 -15.59
C LEU A 36 8.65 -4.82 -15.73
N LYS A 37 9.86 -4.60 -15.21
CA LYS A 37 10.59 -3.35 -15.37
C LYS A 37 10.81 -3.06 -16.84
N PRO A 38 10.30 -1.93 -17.38
CA PRO A 38 10.53 -1.55 -18.75
C PRO A 38 11.93 -0.97 -18.95
N LYS A 39 12.43 -0.95 -20.19
CA LYS A 39 13.69 -0.25 -20.51
C LYS A 39 13.56 1.28 -20.37
N ARG A 40 12.39 1.80 -20.58
CA ARG A 40 12.01 3.20 -20.38
C ARG A 40 10.54 3.25 -19.98
N TRP A 41 10.23 4.17 -19.11
CA TRP A 41 8.86 4.43 -18.67
C TRP A 41 8.08 5.27 -19.68
N LYS A 42 6.81 5.49 -19.43
CA LYS A 42 5.92 6.32 -20.29
C LYS A 42 6.58 7.66 -20.63
N ASN A 43 6.39 8.14 -21.84
CA ASN A 43 7.02 9.35 -22.34
C ASN A 43 8.55 9.34 -22.34
N ASN A 44 9.18 8.17 -22.45
CA ASN A 44 10.62 7.98 -22.39
C ASN A 44 11.25 8.38 -21.05
N ALA A 45 10.47 8.39 -19.97
CA ALA A 45 10.98 8.72 -18.64
C ALA A 45 12.03 7.72 -18.15
N SER A 46 12.96 8.20 -17.34
CA SER A 46 14.04 7.40 -16.76
C SER A 46 13.58 6.66 -15.51
N VAL A 47 12.62 7.18 -14.78
CA VAL A 47 12.09 6.61 -13.54
C VAL A 47 10.58 6.86 -13.47
N ALA A 48 9.83 5.90 -12.93
CA ALA A 48 8.45 6.11 -12.51
C ALA A 48 8.41 6.46 -11.02
N VAL A 49 7.52 7.36 -10.64
CA VAL A 49 7.31 7.78 -9.24
C VAL A 49 5.85 7.58 -8.89
N ALA A 50 5.59 6.73 -7.92
CA ALA A 50 4.28 6.46 -7.37
C ALA A 50 4.19 6.98 -5.92
N LEU A 51 3.37 7.98 -5.68
CA LEU A 51 3.02 8.40 -4.33
C LEU A 51 1.71 7.73 -3.94
N SER A 52 1.69 7.02 -2.82
CA SER A 52 0.47 6.39 -2.30
C SER A 52 0.17 6.81 -0.88
N PHE A 53 -1.12 6.79 -0.56
CA PHE A 53 -1.64 7.15 0.74
C PHE A 53 -2.59 6.05 1.23
N ASP A 54 -2.20 5.37 2.30
CA ASP A 54 -3.06 4.43 2.99
C ASP A 54 -3.97 5.23 3.93
N SER A 55 -5.21 5.45 3.49
CA SER A 55 -6.18 6.34 4.15
C SER A 55 -6.90 5.64 5.31
N ASP A 56 -6.13 5.14 6.27
CA ASP A 56 -6.65 4.32 7.37
C ASP A 56 -7.58 5.06 8.31
N HIS A 57 -7.30 6.33 8.56
CA HIS A 57 -8.06 7.18 9.46
C HIS A 57 -8.39 6.46 10.78
N GLU A 58 -9.67 6.46 11.21
CA GLU A 58 -10.12 5.84 12.46
C GLU A 58 -10.05 4.31 12.45
N THR A 59 -9.93 3.67 11.27
CA THR A 59 -9.93 2.21 11.20
C THR A 59 -8.71 1.57 11.87
N THR A 60 -7.58 2.28 11.99
CA THR A 60 -6.44 1.84 12.80
C THR A 60 -6.81 1.53 14.26
N THR A 61 -7.84 2.19 14.77
CA THR A 61 -8.38 2.01 16.12
C THR A 61 -9.56 1.07 16.13
N LEU A 62 -10.51 1.29 15.22
CA LEU A 62 -11.77 0.52 15.13
C LEU A 62 -11.55 -0.97 14.89
N ARG A 63 -10.52 -1.36 14.12
CA ARG A 63 -10.20 -2.77 13.85
C ARG A 63 -9.95 -3.60 15.12
N TRP A 64 -9.59 -2.97 16.20
CA TRP A 64 -9.37 -3.59 17.50
C TRP A 64 -10.61 -3.61 18.39
N GLY A 65 -11.76 -3.12 17.90
CA GLY A 65 -12.97 -2.91 18.70
C GLY A 65 -12.81 -1.78 19.73
N ASP A 66 -11.80 -0.92 19.56
CA ASP A 66 -11.55 0.20 20.48
C ASP A 66 -12.38 1.41 20.02
N ASP A 67 -13.19 1.97 20.93
CA ASP A 67 -14.08 3.11 20.70
C ASP A 67 -13.62 4.39 21.43
N SER A 68 -12.41 4.40 21.93
CA SER A 68 -11.84 5.54 22.68
C SER A 68 -11.77 6.82 21.82
N PRO A 69 -12.50 7.90 22.18
CA PRO A 69 -12.44 9.16 21.41
C PRO A 69 -11.03 9.73 21.28
N GLY A 70 -10.17 9.52 22.28
CA GLY A 70 -8.78 9.99 22.26
C GLY A 70 -7.96 9.33 21.15
N LYS A 71 -8.12 8.03 20.93
CA LYS A 71 -7.46 7.31 19.84
C LYS A 71 -8.09 7.59 18.49
N LEU A 72 -9.43 7.55 18.42
CA LEU A 72 -10.17 7.87 17.19
C LEU A 72 -9.83 9.26 16.65
N SER A 73 -9.54 10.24 17.52
CA SER A 73 -9.17 11.60 17.10
C SER A 73 -7.86 11.65 16.30
N GLN A 74 -6.96 10.68 16.44
CA GLN A 74 -5.75 10.58 15.63
C GLN A 74 -6.09 10.23 14.18
N GLY A 75 -6.99 9.25 13.99
CA GLY A 75 -7.50 8.89 12.67
C GLY A 75 -8.30 10.03 12.04
N GLN A 76 -9.21 10.66 12.80
CA GLN A 76 -9.98 11.82 12.36
C GLN A 76 -9.10 12.97 11.86
N TYR A 77 -7.91 13.15 12.41
CA TYR A 77 -6.95 14.13 11.92
C TYR A 77 -6.60 13.88 10.44
N GLY A 78 -6.55 12.62 10.01
CA GLY A 78 -6.31 12.24 8.62
C GLY A 78 -7.31 12.92 7.68
N ALA A 79 -8.60 12.65 7.86
CA ALA A 79 -9.65 13.24 7.04
C ALA A 79 -9.77 14.76 7.23
N ARG A 80 -9.76 15.24 8.50
CA ARG A 80 -10.06 16.63 8.81
C ARG A 80 -8.96 17.62 8.41
N ALA A 81 -7.70 17.27 8.60
CA ALA A 81 -6.59 18.21 8.44
C ALA A 81 -5.56 17.77 7.39
N ALA A 82 -5.28 16.47 7.31
CA ALA A 82 -4.22 15.95 6.47
C ALA A 82 -4.63 15.88 4.99
N ILE A 83 -5.73 15.24 4.67
CA ILE A 83 -6.23 15.11 3.28
C ILE A 83 -6.35 16.46 2.58
N PRO A 84 -6.94 17.52 3.17
CA PRO A 84 -6.97 18.82 2.53
C PRO A 84 -5.58 19.41 2.21
N ARG A 85 -4.58 19.14 3.06
CA ARG A 85 -3.19 19.58 2.82
C ARG A 85 -2.52 18.79 1.73
N ILE A 86 -2.66 17.47 1.76
CA ILE A 86 -2.11 16.55 0.76
C ILE A 86 -2.68 16.88 -0.62
N ARG A 87 -4.00 16.97 -0.76
CA ARG A 87 -4.67 17.36 -2.01
C ARG A 87 -4.17 18.70 -2.55
N LYS A 88 -4.05 19.71 -1.67
CA LYS A 88 -3.51 21.01 -2.06
C LYS A 88 -2.08 20.91 -2.59
N LEU A 89 -1.24 20.09 -1.97
CA LEU A 89 0.14 19.86 -2.38
C LEU A 89 0.22 19.14 -3.72
N LEU A 90 -0.54 18.05 -3.91
CA LEU A 90 -0.62 17.29 -5.15
C LEU A 90 -1.13 18.16 -6.31
N LYS A 91 -2.21 18.92 -6.07
CA LYS A 91 -2.77 19.87 -7.07
C LYS A 91 -1.79 20.97 -7.45
N LYS A 92 -1.08 21.59 -6.46
CA LYS A 92 -0.03 22.60 -6.72
C LYS A 92 1.03 22.07 -7.68
N ASN A 93 1.35 20.79 -7.57
CA ASN A 93 2.40 20.14 -8.34
C ASN A 93 1.93 19.41 -9.59
N ASN A 94 0.61 19.30 -9.81
CA ASN A 94 -0.03 18.51 -10.88
C ASN A 94 0.44 17.04 -10.85
N ILE A 95 0.37 16.41 -9.69
CA ILE A 95 0.81 15.03 -9.45
C ILE A 95 -0.40 14.16 -9.13
N PRO A 96 -0.67 13.09 -9.89
CA PRO A 96 -1.62 12.06 -9.51
C PRO A 96 -1.05 11.20 -8.38
N ALA A 97 -1.90 10.60 -7.58
CA ALA A 97 -1.53 9.68 -6.51
C ALA A 97 -2.58 8.59 -6.34
N SER A 98 -2.21 7.49 -5.66
CA SER A 98 -3.13 6.41 -5.34
C SER A 98 -3.48 6.45 -3.85
N PHE A 99 -4.76 6.30 -3.54
CA PHE A 99 -5.27 6.25 -2.18
C PHE A 99 -5.84 4.86 -1.93
N PHE A 100 -5.22 4.11 -1.04
CA PHE A 100 -5.73 2.82 -0.59
C PHE A 100 -6.66 3.05 0.59
N VAL A 101 -7.94 2.71 0.43
CA VAL A 101 -9.00 3.16 1.33
C VAL A 101 -9.72 1.98 1.94
N PRO A 102 -9.71 1.82 3.29
CA PRO A 102 -10.61 0.91 3.96
C PRO A 102 -12.07 1.30 3.69
N ALA A 103 -12.92 0.32 3.38
CA ALA A 103 -14.30 0.60 3.00
C ALA A 103 -15.10 1.38 4.07
N VAL A 104 -14.80 1.14 5.36
CA VAL A 104 -15.41 1.89 6.47
C VAL A 104 -15.01 3.36 6.42
N VAL A 105 -13.78 3.69 6.02
CA VAL A 105 -13.36 5.10 5.83
C VAL A 105 -14.18 5.76 4.72
N ALA A 106 -14.38 5.06 3.60
CA ALA A 106 -15.22 5.59 2.53
C ALA A 106 -16.67 5.85 2.99
N LYS A 107 -17.23 5.01 3.87
CA LYS A 107 -18.54 5.24 4.49
C LYS A 107 -18.57 6.46 5.41
N LEU A 108 -17.49 6.68 6.17
CA LEU A 108 -17.38 7.82 7.08
C LEU A 108 -17.16 9.14 6.33
N TYR A 109 -16.44 9.10 5.21
CA TYR A 109 -16.00 10.26 4.44
C TYR A 109 -16.28 10.12 2.94
N PRO A 110 -17.55 9.96 2.52
CA PRO A 110 -17.88 9.68 1.12
C PRO A 110 -17.50 10.82 0.16
N ASP A 111 -17.60 12.07 0.61
CA ASP A 111 -17.25 13.24 -0.21
C ASP A 111 -15.74 13.36 -0.45
N GLU A 112 -14.93 12.85 0.47
CA GLU A 112 -13.49 12.75 0.31
C GLU A 112 -13.17 11.87 -0.90
N GLN A 113 -13.78 10.68 -0.98
CA GLN A 113 -13.51 9.71 -2.05
C GLN A 113 -13.92 10.26 -3.42
N ARG A 114 -15.09 10.87 -3.51
CA ARG A 114 -15.55 11.52 -4.76
C ARG A 114 -14.58 12.61 -5.21
N THR A 115 -14.15 13.43 -4.26
CA THR A 115 -13.23 14.53 -4.56
C THR A 115 -11.85 14.04 -5.02
N LEU A 116 -11.34 12.93 -4.45
CA LEU A 116 -10.08 12.33 -4.91
C LEU A 116 -10.17 11.89 -6.37
N ILE A 117 -11.26 11.23 -6.76
CA ILE A 117 -11.51 10.83 -8.15
C ILE A 117 -11.65 12.06 -9.06
N ASP A 118 -12.43 13.06 -8.66
CA ASP A 118 -12.63 14.30 -9.45
C ASP A 118 -11.33 15.07 -9.68
N GLU A 119 -10.35 14.93 -8.77
CA GLU A 119 -9.02 15.53 -8.89
C GLU A 119 -8.01 14.65 -9.66
N GLY A 120 -8.45 13.50 -10.19
CA GLY A 120 -7.64 12.61 -11.01
C GLY A 120 -6.72 11.67 -10.22
N HIS A 121 -7.06 11.41 -8.97
CA HIS A 121 -6.38 10.41 -8.15
C HIS A 121 -7.05 9.04 -8.29
N GLU A 122 -6.33 7.99 -7.94
CA GLU A 122 -6.82 6.62 -7.89
C GLU A 122 -7.31 6.25 -6.50
N ILE A 123 -8.34 5.40 -6.43
CA ILE A 123 -8.76 4.70 -5.22
C ILE A 123 -8.51 3.20 -5.39
N GLY A 124 -7.72 2.62 -4.48
CA GLY A 124 -7.48 1.19 -4.36
C GLY A 124 -8.14 0.59 -3.11
N ILE A 125 -8.27 -0.72 -3.08
CA ILE A 125 -8.83 -1.48 -1.95
C ILE A 125 -7.82 -1.53 -0.80
N HIS A 126 -8.30 -1.32 0.45
CA HIS A 126 -7.49 -1.50 1.67
C HIS A 126 -8.26 -2.21 2.78
N GLY A 127 -8.89 -3.34 2.42
CA GLY A 127 -9.76 -4.09 3.33
C GLY A 127 -11.09 -3.41 3.62
N TRP A 128 -11.84 -3.98 4.57
CA TRP A 128 -13.13 -3.45 5.01
C TRP A 128 -12.96 -2.41 6.13
N ILE A 129 -12.27 -2.77 7.22
CA ILE A 129 -12.03 -1.96 8.42
C ILE A 129 -10.54 -1.97 8.81
N HIS A 130 -9.66 -2.20 7.84
CA HIS A 130 -8.23 -2.36 8.05
C HIS A 130 -7.89 -3.62 8.89
N GLU A 131 -8.65 -4.69 8.73
CA GLU A 131 -8.44 -5.99 9.37
C GLU A 131 -7.14 -6.66 8.89
N PHE A 132 -6.58 -7.57 9.67
CA PHE A 132 -5.56 -8.47 9.18
C PHE A 132 -6.21 -9.62 8.41
N ASN A 133 -5.76 -9.88 7.18
CA ASN A 133 -6.25 -10.99 6.38
C ASN A 133 -5.96 -12.34 7.06
N SER A 134 -4.83 -12.45 7.76
CA SER A 134 -4.44 -13.66 8.51
C SER A 134 -5.37 -13.99 9.70
N ASP A 135 -6.17 -13.07 10.17
CA ASP A 135 -7.18 -13.31 11.20
C ASP A 135 -8.50 -13.84 10.63
N LEU A 136 -8.67 -13.85 9.29
CA LEU A 136 -9.86 -14.26 8.59
C LEU A 136 -9.76 -15.69 8.05
N SER A 137 -10.90 -16.35 7.90
CA SER A 137 -10.97 -17.53 7.04
C SER A 137 -10.92 -17.11 5.56
N ALA A 138 -10.55 -18.02 4.66
CA ALA A 138 -10.53 -17.75 3.22
C ALA A 138 -11.86 -17.18 2.69
N ARG A 139 -13.00 -17.65 3.23
CA ARG A 139 -14.31 -17.14 2.86
C ARG A 139 -14.55 -15.72 3.36
N GLU A 140 -14.20 -15.43 4.60
CA GLU A 140 -14.36 -14.09 5.17
C GLU A 140 -13.46 -13.09 4.45
N GLU A 141 -12.19 -13.44 4.18
CA GLU A 141 -11.27 -12.62 3.40
C GLU A 141 -11.87 -12.28 2.03
N ARG A 142 -12.34 -13.30 1.30
CA ARG A 142 -12.98 -13.12 0.02
C ARG A 142 -14.21 -12.20 0.11
N ASP A 143 -15.15 -12.52 1.00
CA ASP A 143 -16.39 -11.78 1.13
C ASP A 143 -16.14 -10.30 1.51
N MET A 144 -15.13 -10.03 2.35
CA MET A 144 -14.75 -8.66 2.72
C MET A 144 -14.09 -7.91 1.58
N MET A 145 -13.21 -8.54 0.80
CA MET A 145 -12.57 -7.89 -0.35
C MET A 145 -13.58 -7.49 -1.42
N PHE A 146 -14.49 -8.39 -1.81
CA PHE A 146 -15.57 -8.09 -2.76
C PHE A 146 -16.48 -6.97 -2.24
N ARG A 147 -16.94 -7.09 -0.99
CA ARG A 147 -17.80 -6.09 -0.36
C ARG A 147 -17.11 -4.72 -0.27
N ALA A 148 -15.80 -4.68 -0.02
CA ALA A 148 -15.04 -3.44 -0.01
C ALA A 148 -14.98 -2.80 -1.39
N ALA A 149 -14.67 -3.58 -2.43
CA ALA A 149 -14.63 -3.10 -3.80
C ALA A 149 -15.99 -2.54 -4.26
N ASP A 150 -17.09 -3.26 -3.99
CA ASP A 150 -18.44 -2.84 -4.36
C ASP A 150 -18.82 -1.52 -3.67
N LEU A 151 -18.48 -1.38 -2.38
CA LEU A 151 -18.77 -0.14 -1.65
C LEU A 151 -17.94 1.04 -2.14
N LEU A 152 -16.66 0.82 -2.45
CA LEU A 152 -15.78 1.86 -2.99
C LEU A 152 -16.29 2.33 -4.36
N GLU A 153 -16.73 1.41 -5.21
CA GLU A 153 -17.36 1.73 -6.49
C GLU A 153 -18.65 2.54 -6.31
N ASP A 154 -19.55 2.11 -5.43
CA ASP A 154 -20.81 2.81 -5.15
C ASP A 154 -20.59 4.25 -4.68
N ILE A 155 -19.56 4.50 -3.87
CA ILE A 155 -19.27 5.82 -3.32
C ILE A 155 -18.50 6.70 -4.29
N SER A 156 -17.47 6.17 -4.94
CA SER A 156 -16.56 6.94 -5.78
C SER A 156 -17.00 7.04 -7.23
N GLY A 157 -17.87 6.14 -7.68
CA GLY A 157 -18.25 6.00 -9.09
C GLY A 157 -17.20 5.26 -9.95
N CYS A 158 -16.11 4.80 -9.36
CA CYS A 158 -15.03 4.07 -10.04
C CYS A 158 -14.73 2.76 -9.32
N ARG A 159 -14.79 1.64 -10.05
CA ARG A 159 -14.39 0.34 -9.48
C ARG A 159 -12.87 0.30 -9.29
N PRO A 160 -12.38 -0.03 -8.09
CA PRO A 160 -10.95 -0.21 -7.87
C PRO A 160 -10.40 -1.34 -8.74
N VAL A 161 -9.22 -1.12 -9.33
CA VAL A 161 -8.52 -2.10 -10.16
C VAL A 161 -7.31 -2.73 -9.46
N GLY A 162 -7.03 -2.30 -8.25
CA GLY A 162 -5.91 -2.79 -7.47
C GLY A 162 -6.17 -2.78 -5.97
N ILE A 163 -5.30 -3.45 -5.25
CA ILE A 163 -5.37 -3.63 -3.81
C ILE A 163 -4.00 -3.39 -3.17
N ARG A 164 -4.05 -2.90 -1.94
CA ARG A 164 -3.01 -3.06 -0.92
C ARG A 164 -3.65 -3.68 0.30
N THR A 165 -3.16 -4.83 0.76
CA THR A 165 -3.72 -5.47 1.96
C THR A 165 -3.38 -4.66 3.21
N PRO A 166 -4.29 -4.54 4.18
CA PRO A 166 -4.01 -3.85 5.43
C PRO A 166 -2.76 -4.37 6.11
N SER A 167 -1.87 -3.46 6.52
CA SER A 167 -0.57 -3.81 7.13
C SER A 167 0.31 -4.74 6.27
N TRP A 168 0.04 -4.81 4.96
CA TRP A 168 0.68 -5.70 3.98
C TRP A 168 0.54 -7.19 4.35
N ASP A 169 -0.53 -7.51 5.07
CA ASP A 169 -0.81 -8.88 5.53
C ASP A 169 -1.47 -9.70 4.41
N PHE A 170 -0.64 -10.43 3.69
CA PHE A 170 -1.00 -11.19 2.50
C PHE A 170 -1.06 -12.70 2.84
N THR A 171 -2.22 -13.34 2.65
CA THR A 171 -2.42 -14.75 2.97
C THR A 171 -2.18 -15.65 1.75
N GLN A 172 -2.20 -16.96 1.97
CA GLN A 172 -2.17 -17.93 0.88
C GLN A 172 -3.41 -17.88 -0.04
N HIS A 173 -4.48 -17.17 0.36
CA HIS A 173 -5.74 -17.06 -0.36
C HIS A 173 -5.88 -15.74 -1.13
N THR A 174 -5.19 -14.70 -0.68
CA THR A 174 -5.30 -13.34 -1.22
C THR A 174 -5.12 -13.30 -2.74
N LEU A 175 -4.08 -13.94 -3.27
CA LEU A 175 -3.83 -13.92 -4.72
C LEU A 175 -4.95 -14.58 -5.54
N SER A 176 -5.50 -15.70 -5.05
CA SER A 176 -6.65 -16.34 -5.71
C SER A 176 -7.88 -15.43 -5.74
N ILE A 177 -8.09 -14.66 -4.66
CA ILE A 177 -9.18 -13.70 -4.57
C ILE A 177 -8.94 -12.53 -5.52
N CYS A 178 -7.72 -11.98 -5.59
CA CYS A 178 -7.36 -10.93 -6.55
C CYS A 178 -7.63 -11.37 -8.00
N ARG A 179 -7.31 -12.62 -8.34
CA ARG A 179 -7.61 -13.20 -9.66
C ARG A 179 -9.10 -13.32 -9.93
N GLU A 180 -9.88 -13.79 -8.94
CA GLU A 180 -11.33 -13.89 -9.05
C GLU A 180 -12.00 -12.51 -9.23
N MET A 181 -11.45 -11.49 -8.60
CA MET A 181 -11.88 -10.09 -8.74
C MET A 181 -11.38 -9.43 -10.03
N GLU A 182 -10.56 -10.12 -10.81
CA GLU A 182 -9.94 -9.59 -12.03
C GLU A 182 -9.13 -8.30 -11.78
N LEU A 183 -8.47 -8.21 -10.62
CA LEU A 183 -7.64 -7.05 -10.29
C LEU A 183 -6.43 -6.98 -11.22
N LEU A 184 -6.01 -5.77 -11.55
CA LEU A 184 -4.84 -5.50 -12.37
C LEU A 184 -3.54 -5.71 -11.58
N TYR A 185 -3.53 -5.25 -10.32
CA TYR A 185 -2.34 -5.26 -9.49
C TYR A 185 -2.62 -5.49 -8.00
N ASP A 186 -1.60 -5.96 -7.31
CA ASP A 186 -1.40 -5.88 -5.86
C ASP A 186 -0.24 -4.94 -5.54
N SER A 187 -0.20 -4.40 -4.33
CA SER A 187 0.90 -3.58 -3.82
C SER A 187 1.13 -3.86 -2.33
N SER A 188 1.40 -5.14 -2.01
CA SER A 188 1.54 -5.61 -0.62
C SER A 188 2.82 -6.43 -0.39
N LEU A 189 3.50 -6.87 -1.44
CA LEU A 189 4.65 -7.77 -1.36
C LEU A 189 5.98 -7.06 -1.64
N MET A 190 7.09 -7.72 -1.31
CA MET A 190 8.42 -7.09 -1.18
C MET A 190 9.53 -7.93 -1.84
N ALA A 191 9.24 -8.64 -2.95
CA ALA A 191 10.22 -9.55 -3.51
C ALA A 191 11.17 -8.93 -4.56
N ASP A 192 10.94 -7.66 -4.93
CA ASP A 192 11.77 -6.89 -5.87
C ASP A 192 11.61 -5.39 -5.54
N ASP A 193 12.46 -4.54 -6.10
CA ASP A 193 12.33 -3.08 -6.08
C ASP A 193 11.47 -2.55 -7.22
N ASP A 194 11.33 -3.33 -8.29
CA ASP A 194 10.64 -3.00 -9.53
C ASP A 194 9.41 -3.91 -9.74
N PRO A 195 8.44 -3.53 -10.60
CA PRO A 195 7.25 -4.33 -10.84
C PRO A 195 7.58 -5.74 -11.34
N TYR A 196 6.84 -6.73 -10.85
CA TYR A 196 6.97 -8.11 -11.29
C TYR A 196 5.62 -8.81 -11.40
N GLU A 197 5.56 -9.90 -12.16
CA GLU A 197 4.39 -10.75 -12.24
C GLU A 197 4.28 -11.65 -11.01
N LEU A 198 3.08 -11.81 -10.46
CA LEU A 198 2.82 -12.79 -9.40
C LEU A 198 2.58 -14.18 -9.97
N LEU A 199 3.27 -15.17 -9.40
CA LEU A 199 3.04 -16.58 -9.66
C LEU A 199 2.21 -17.19 -8.52
N GLN A 200 1.30 -18.10 -8.89
CA GLN A 200 0.59 -18.96 -7.96
C GLN A 200 0.91 -20.41 -8.29
N ASP A 201 1.43 -21.16 -7.32
CA ASP A 201 1.88 -22.54 -7.48
C ASP A 201 2.84 -22.74 -8.67
N GLY A 202 3.65 -21.72 -8.95
CA GLY A 202 4.62 -21.67 -10.04
C GLY A 202 4.07 -21.20 -11.38
N GLU A 203 2.77 -20.97 -11.49
CA GLU A 203 2.12 -20.56 -12.74
C GLU A 203 1.84 -19.05 -12.77
N PRO A 204 2.03 -18.39 -13.93
CA PRO A 204 1.71 -16.97 -14.12
C PRO A 204 0.24 -16.66 -13.85
N THR A 205 -0.02 -15.53 -13.18
CA THR A 205 -1.39 -15.13 -12.82
C THR A 205 -1.91 -13.95 -13.63
N GLY A 206 -1.03 -13.19 -14.26
CA GLY A 206 -1.37 -11.92 -14.91
C GLY A 206 -1.61 -10.78 -13.92
N ILE A 207 -1.50 -11.00 -12.59
CA ILE A 207 -1.53 -9.95 -11.57
C ILE A 207 -0.12 -9.36 -11.45
N ILE A 208 -0.05 -8.04 -11.45
CA ILE A 208 1.20 -7.29 -11.34
C ILE A 208 1.40 -6.90 -9.87
N GLU A 209 2.56 -7.19 -9.33
CA GLU A 209 2.98 -6.63 -8.06
C GLU A 209 3.68 -5.29 -8.28
N LEU A 210 3.23 -4.26 -7.55
CA LEU A 210 3.93 -2.99 -7.40
C LEU A 210 4.54 -2.96 -5.98
N PRO A 211 5.82 -3.34 -5.84
CA PRO A 211 6.36 -3.74 -4.55
C PRO A 211 6.48 -2.59 -3.57
N VAL A 212 6.09 -2.87 -2.34
CA VAL A 212 6.30 -2.01 -1.18
C VAL A 212 7.60 -2.37 -0.47
N GLU A 213 8.07 -1.49 0.40
CA GLU A 213 9.24 -1.74 1.25
C GLU A 213 9.18 -0.81 2.48
N TRP A 214 9.50 -1.37 3.67
CA TRP A 214 9.37 -0.66 4.95
C TRP A 214 10.19 0.62 5.06
N ILE A 215 11.32 0.71 4.35
CA ILE A 215 12.13 1.94 4.34
C ILE A 215 11.45 3.07 3.56
N ARG A 216 10.56 2.72 2.64
CA ARG A 216 9.74 3.66 1.83
C ARG A 216 8.32 3.80 2.37
N ASP A 217 8.15 3.71 3.69
CA ASP A 217 6.89 3.88 4.41
C ASP A 217 7.10 4.87 5.57
N ASP A 218 6.17 5.80 5.76
CA ASP A 218 6.27 6.81 6.83
C ASP A 218 5.97 6.25 8.23
N ALA A 219 5.18 5.17 8.32
CA ALA A 219 4.75 4.63 9.60
C ALA A 219 5.91 4.11 10.48
N PRO A 220 6.92 3.37 9.96
CA PRO A 220 8.06 2.93 10.77
C PRO A 220 8.82 4.06 11.44
N TYR A 221 8.79 5.25 10.88
CA TYR A 221 9.53 6.42 11.38
C TYR A 221 8.72 7.29 12.33
N PHE A 222 7.41 7.43 12.08
CA PHE A 222 6.61 8.47 12.71
C PHE A 222 5.39 7.98 13.48
N ASN A 223 5.01 6.71 13.31
CA ASN A 223 3.85 6.21 14.01
C ASN A 223 4.15 6.02 15.49
N MET A 224 3.37 6.69 16.34
CA MET A 224 3.42 6.56 17.78
C MET A 224 2.03 6.26 18.31
N ASP A 225 1.93 5.15 19.02
CA ASP A 225 0.75 4.77 19.78
C ASP A 225 1.10 4.79 21.28
N ARG A 226 0.15 5.23 22.11
CA ARG A 226 0.26 5.22 23.57
C ARG A 226 0.59 3.84 24.13
N SER A 227 0.18 2.78 23.45
CA SER A 227 0.38 1.38 23.86
C SER A 227 1.63 0.75 23.25
N SER A 228 2.25 1.37 22.26
CA SER A 228 3.50 0.88 21.70
C SER A 228 4.68 1.23 22.60
N SER A 229 5.68 0.34 22.67
CA SER A 229 6.96 0.67 23.28
C SER A 229 7.53 1.91 22.60
N LEU A 230 7.78 2.94 23.40
CA LEU A 230 8.24 4.25 22.98
C LEU A 230 9.29 4.18 21.88
N ARG A 231 8.90 4.57 20.67
CA ARG A 231 9.83 4.95 19.62
C ARG A 231 10.02 6.45 19.73
N PRO A 232 11.24 6.96 19.92
CA PRO A 232 11.46 8.38 19.76
C PRO A 232 11.10 8.75 18.32
N TYR A 233 10.43 9.87 18.12
CA TYR A 233 10.18 10.41 16.79
C TYR A 233 11.49 10.56 16.02
N THR A 234 11.54 9.98 14.83
CA THR A 234 12.63 10.22 13.90
C THR A 234 12.54 11.66 13.39
N SER A 235 13.65 12.33 13.23
CA SER A 235 13.66 13.67 12.63
C SER A 235 13.09 13.64 11.22
N PRO A 236 12.11 14.48 10.85
CA PRO A 236 11.61 14.57 9.47
C PRO A 236 12.72 14.79 8.44
N ARG A 237 13.76 15.54 8.78
CA ARG A 237 14.92 15.75 7.89
C ARG A 237 15.70 14.47 7.63
N SER A 238 15.89 13.63 8.66
CA SER A 238 16.56 12.34 8.48
C SER A 238 15.76 11.40 7.58
N VAL A 239 14.43 11.41 7.72
CA VAL A 239 13.54 10.61 6.85
C VAL A 239 13.55 11.15 5.41
N LEU A 240 13.57 12.46 5.22
CA LEU A 240 13.73 13.08 3.90
C LEU A 240 15.01 12.60 3.19
N GLU A 241 16.14 12.55 3.91
CA GLU A 241 17.41 12.05 3.33
C GLU A 241 17.33 10.56 2.95
N ILE A 242 16.63 9.75 3.74
CA ILE A 242 16.36 8.34 3.39
C ILE A 242 15.55 8.26 2.09
N PHE A 243 14.42 8.96 2.01
CA PHE A 243 13.55 8.92 0.84
C PHE A 243 14.23 9.47 -0.43
N LYS A 244 15.08 10.49 -0.29
CA LYS A 244 15.92 10.97 -1.40
C LYS A 244 16.89 9.90 -1.87
N SER A 245 17.58 9.21 -0.96
CA SER A 245 18.52 8.15 -1.29
C SER A 245 17.85 6.97 -2.02
N GLU A 246 16.65 6.58 -1.57
CA GLU A 246 15.84 5.57 -2.25
C GLU A 246 15.43 6.01 -3.66
N PHE A 247 14.99 7.27 -3.82
CA PHE A 247 14.69 7.84 -5.13
C PHE A 247 15.92 7.89 -6.05
N GLU A 248 17.07 8.30 -5.52
CA GLU A 248 18.34 8.34 -6.30
C GLU A 248 18.77 6.94 -6.77
N GLY A 249 18.56 5.91 -5.93
CA GLY A 249 18.74 4.51 -6.29
C GLY A 249 17.87 4.12 -7.47
N ALA A 250 16.56 4.34 -7.36
CA ALA A 250 15.60 4.07 -8.41
C ALA A 250 15.92 4.85 -9.71
N MET A 251 16.31 6.12 -9.60
CA MET A 251 16.71 6.96 -10.74
C MET A 251 17.95 6.39 -11.44
N LYS A 252 18.95 5.96 -10.68
CA LYS A 252 20.18 5.36 -11.21
C LYS A 252 19.94 4.06 -11.96
N GLU A 253 19.01 3.26 -11.47
CA GLU A 253 18.68 1.95 -12.04
C GLU A 253 17.61 2.01 -13.12
N GLY A 254 16.95 3.16 -13.29
CA GLY A 254 15.86 3.32 -14.24
C GLY A 254 14.59 2.59 -13.78
N GLY A 255 14.37 2.52 -12.48
CA GLY A 255 13.34 1.70 -11.82
C GLY A 255 12.11 2.47 -11.40
N LEU A 256 11.41 1.92 -10.38
CA LEU A 256 10.23 2.46 -9.74
C LEU A 256 10.60 3.04 -8.37
N PHE A 257 10.26 4.30 -8.11
CA PHE A 257 10.21 4.85 -6.76
C PHE A 257 8.76 4.88 -6.27
N LEU A 258 8.39 3.94 -5.40
CA LEU A 258 7.08 3.84 -4.79
C LEU A 258 7.20 4.22 -3.32
N LEU A 259 6.42 5.21 -2.88
CA LEU A 259 6.41 5.71 -1.51
C LEU A 259 5.03 5.55 -0.89
N THR A 260 4.99 4.91 0.27
CA THR A 260 3.78 4.73 1.07
C THR A 260 3.72 5.75 2.20
N LEU A 261 2.59 6.43 2.30
CA LEU A 261 2.34 7.47 3.28
C LEU A 261 0.97 7.24 3.93
N HIS A 262 0.81 7.72 5.15
CA HIS A 262 -0.47 7.67 5.86
C HIS A 262 -0.93 9.10 6.16
N PRO A 263 -2.12 9.53 5.72
CA PRO A 263 -2.57 10.92 5.93
C PRO A 263 -2.52 11.34 7.39
N HIS A 264 -2.97 10.49 8.32
CA HIS A 264 -2.95 10.78 9.76
C HIS A 264 -1.52 10.83 10.36
N ILE A 265 -0.52 10.40 9.62
CA ILE A 265 0.90 10.45 9.98
C ILE A 265 1.59 11.60 9.23
N SER A 266 1.69 11.54 7.92
CA SER A 266 2.44 12.49 7.10
C SER A 266 1.74 13.83 6.86
N GLY A 267 0.45 13.94 7.14
CA GLY A 267 -0.29 15.20 7.02
C GLY A 267 0.00 16.23 8.11
N HIS A 268 0.80 15.90 9.13
CA HIS A 268 1.20 16.83 10.18
C HIS A 268 2.16 17.92 9.65
N ARG A 269 2.18 19.09 10.31
CA ARG A 269 2.88 20.30 9.83
C ARG A 269 4.33 20.08 9.40
N SER A 270 5.12 19.36 10.19
CA SER A 270 6.53 19.12 9.87
C SER A 270 6.74 18.07 8.79
N ARG A 271 5.80 17.13 8.64
CA ARG A 271 5.91 15.99 7.73
C ARG A 271 5.35 16.31 6.35
N ILE A 272 4.30 17.15 6.28
CA ILE A 272 3.82 17.65 4.98
C ILE A 272 4.87 18.52 4.29
N VAL A 273 5.69 19.26 5.06
CA VAL A 273 6.84 20.02 4.54
C VAL A 273 7.91 19.08 3.98
N LEU A 274 8.16 17.94 4.68
CA LEU A 274 9.05 16.90 4.15
C LEU A 274 8.59 16.40 2.78
N LEU A 275 7.29 16.10 2.65
CA LEU A 275 6.74 15.63 1.37
C LEU A 275 6.84 16.72 0.28
N GLU A 276 6.61 17.98 0.61
CA GLU A 276 6.78 19.09 -0.33
C GLU A 276 8.24 19.17 -0.82
N GLU A 277 9.21 19.16 0.10
CA GLU A 277 10.63 19.19 -0.23
C GLU A 277 11.07 17.98 -1.05
N LEU A 278 10.53 16.79 -0.77
CA LEU A 278 10.80 15.58 -1.56
C LEU A 278 10.27 15.70 -2.99
N ILE A 279 9.03 16.18 -3.16
CA ILE A 279 8.45 16.40 -4.49
C ILE A 279 9.27 17.43 -5.28
N GLU A 280 9.67 18.54 -4.67
CA GLU A 280 10.52 19.54 -5.30
C GLU A 280 11.87 18.96 -5.69
N TYR A 281 12.47 18.13 -4.84
CA TYR A 281 13.71 17.42 -5.12
C TYR A 281 13.58 16.49 -6.32
N ILE A 282 12.57 15.61 -6.33
CA ILE A 282 12.30 14.69 -7.44
C ILE A 282 12.11 15.46 -8.74
N LYS A 283 11.32 16.54 -8.73
CA LYS A 283 11.05 17.38 -9.92
C LYS A 283 12.28 18.15 -10.43
N SER A 284 13.35 18.25 -9.64
CA SER A 284 14.61 18.85 -10.12
C SER A 284 15.40 17.94 -11.08
N TYR A 285 15.04 16.66 -11.16
CA TYR A 285 15.62 15.71 -12.11
C TYR A 285 14.84 15.73 -13.43
N PRO A 286 15.49 15.48 -14.59
CA PRO A 286 14.80 15.33 -15.85
C PRO A 286 14.12 13.96 -15.98
N ASP A 287 13.19 13.86 -16.90
CA ASP A 287 12.63 12.59 -17.38
C ASP A 287 11.96 11.76 -16.28
N ILE A 288 11.18 12.40 -15.43
CA ILE A 288 10.38 11.78 -14.35
C ILE A 288 8.95 11.56 -14.81
N TRP A 289 8.41 10.39 -14.51
CA TRP A 289 6.99 10.11 -14.71
C TRP A 289 6.30 9.89 -13.38
N PHE A 290 5.55 10.88 -12.90
CA PHE A 290 4.62 10.69 -11.78
C PHE A 290 3.34 10.02 -12.30
N ALA A 291 2.93 8.95 -11.61
CA ALA A 291 1.77 8.17 -12.03
C ALA A 291 1.04 7.54 -10.84
N THR A 292 -0.21 7.16 -11.07
CA THR A 292 -0.94 6.28 -10.16
C THR A 292 -0.43 4.84 -10.26
N HIS A 293 -0.75 4.02 -9.27
CA HIS A 293 -0.42 2.59 -9.31
C HIS A 293 -1.09 1.90 -10.51
N ALA A 294 -2.36 2.23 -10.78
CA ALA A 294 -3.07 1.70 -11.94
C ALA A 294 -2.38 2.05 -13.27
N GLU A 295 -1.92 3.30 -13.44
CA GLU A 295 -1.21 3.72 -14.65
C GLU A 295 0.12 2.97 -14.83
N ILE A 296 0.86 2.73 -13.74
CA ILE A 296 2.13 1.98 -13.77
C ILE A 296 1.86 0.52 -14.10
N ALA A 297 0.88 -0.10 -13.44
CA ALA A 297 0.52 -1.48 -13.68
C ALA A 297 0.02 -1.70 -15.13
N ASP A 298 -0.83 -0.81 -15.63
CA ASP A 298 -1.30 -0.88 -17.03
C ASP A 298 -0.15 -0.74 -18.03
N PHE A 299 0.81 0.15 -17.74
CA PHE A 299 2.00 0.29 -18.57
C PHE A 299 2.86 -0.99 -18.56
N CYS A 300 3.05 -1.60 -17.40
CA CYS A 300 3.80 -2.85 -17.24
C CYS A 300 3.07 -4.05 -17.85
N LYS A 301 1.73 -4.03 -17.90
CA LYS A 301 0.93 -5.10 -18.50
C LYS A 301 1.32 -5.41 -19.96
N ALA A 302 1.76 -4.41 -20.69
CA ALA A 302 2.24 -4.57 -22.07
C ALA A 302 3.50 -5.45 -22.18
N THR A 303 4.17 -5.79 -21.05
CA THR A 303 5.34 -6.66 -20.99
C THR A 303 5.01 -8.10 -20.53
N LEU A 304 3.76 -8.35 -20.11
CA LEU A 304 3.23 -9.69 -19.84
C LEU A 304 3.05 -10.47 -21.12
#